data_7213da245d9c9b7dd22d57fbafdbf6f6
#
_entry.id   7213da245d9c9b7dd22d57fbafdbf6f6
#
_cell.length_a   1.000
_cell.length_b   1.000
_cell.length_c   1.000
_cell.angle_alpha   90.00
_cell.angle_beta   90.00
_cell.angle_gamma   90.00
#
_symmetry.space_group_name_H-M   'P 1'
#
loop_
_entity.id
_entity.type
_entity.pdbx_description
1 polymer ?
#
loop_
_entity_poly.entity_id
_entity_poly.type
_entity_poly.pdbx_seq_one_letter_code
_entity_poly.pdbx_strand_id
1 'polypeptide(L)'
;MHRAKATGNRSYLDAAVRLVEWSNTITTEDGAWSNDLDPTSWLGTTIFGAIVLAEALHHHSDLLSATQRTQWHARLRQAADGYLWRDFVSLDFTNVNYGLSAVYGFNLIGRVLGEHKYIERSEQLARHIPEYFTEPHSLLFGEGKPTRGVSACGLRAVDLGYNVEESLNGVVLYALERNDEQLLSLAQRSMESHLAFMLPDGGWDNSWGTRQFKWTYWGSRTTDGCQPAYAMMADRNPAFGAAALRNAELLAAATANGLLHGGPHNAARGVEPCIHHTFAHAKAFAFLQDNQARLPRFDPAAPLPRAIAHDVQHFPEVAVWLASRGPWRATVSAYDSLYRTGSDPDHILQATGGSLSVLHHDRLGTVLSGSMARYIRVEPRNQQASITPDFPLTPRIETVWEGRRFTNIHDLDAQVNVSDDGNVIVFNVDATLEDEDHQALGELGVGVNLRYTLEADSAIISASYEAGDFVSDPIELILPIVSRSDEIVRHVTPQRIEVTKPTGVLVIEATTSLRIAETGTESDRVFNLVPGFEALPIVVSLDASMGATAQCALSTRITGTTPLVR
;
A
#
# COMPACT_ATOMS: atom_id res chain seq x y z
N MET A 1 -19.85 5.33 19.96
CA MET A 1 -19.95 5.31 21.44
C MET A 1 -19.00 6.34 22.07
N HIS A 2 -17.73 6.41 21.71
CA HIS A 2 -16.80 7.44 22.23
C HIS A 2 -17.38 8.87 22.12
N ARG A 3 -17.88 9.28 20.95
CA ARG A 3 -18.51 10.61 20.75
C ARG A 3 -19.73 10.84 21.64
N ALA A 4 -20.55 9.81 21.87
CA ALA A 4 -21.68 9.92 22.79
C ALA A 4 -21.21 10.24 24.21
N LYS A 5 -20.16 9.57 24.68
CA LYS A 5 -19.56 9.80 26.00
C LYS A 5 -18.92 11.18 26.12
N ALA A 6 -18.15 11.58 25.10
CA ALA A 6 -17.44 12.86 25.07
C ALA A 6 -18.36 14.09 24.96
N THR A 7 -19.50 13.97 24.25
CA THR A 7 -20.39 15.12 23.95
C THR A 7 -21.71 15.11 24.72
N GLY A 8 -22.06 13.99 25.37
CA GLY A 8 -23.41 13.78 25.95
C GLY A 8 -24.52 13.60 24.90
N ASN A 9 -24.20 13.64 23.61
CA ASN A 9 -25.21 13.51 22.55
C ASN A 9 -25.58 12.05 22.30
N ARG A 10 -26.76 11.68 22.70
CA ARG A 10 -27.30 10.31 22.60
C ARG A 10 -27.46 9.81 21.18
N SER A 11 -27.61 10.67 20.18
CA SER A 11 -27.78 10.24 18.79
C SER A 11 -26.63 9.36 18.27
N TYR A 12 -25.41 9.58 18.77
CA TYR A 12 -24.25 8.73 18.46
C TYR A 12 -24.37 7.33 19.06
N LEU A 13 -24.91 7.21 20.29
CA LEU A 13 -25.18 5.91 20.91
C LEU A 13 -26.30 5.18 20.17
N ASP A 14 -27.38 5.89 19.85
CA ASP A 14 -28.52 5.32 19.13
C ASP A 14 -28.09 4.83 17.72
N ALA A 15 -27.16 5.53 17.06
CA ALA A 15 -26.58 5.08 15.80
C ALA A 15 -25.76 3.80 15.98
N ALA A 16 -24.91 3.70 17.02
CA ALA A 16 -24.14 2.50 17.30
C ALA A 16 -25.02 1.29 17.61
N VAL A 17 -26.09 1.49 18.39
CA VAL A 17 -27.08 0.44 18.69
C VAL A 17 -27.74 -0.05 17.41
N ARG A 18 -28.22 0.87 16.57
CA ARG A 18 -28.82 0.49 15.27
C ARG A 18 -27.87 -0.27 14.36
N LEU A 19 -26.58 0.08 14.34
CA LEU A 19 -25.58 -0.65 13.55
C LEU A 19 -25.40 -2.09 14.03
N VAL A 20 -25.34 -2.31 15.34
CA VAL A 20 -25.24 -3.66 15.90
C VAL A 20 -26.53 -4.46 15.64
N GLU A 21 -27.70 -3.83 15.79
CA GLU A 21 -28.99 -4.46 15.46
C GLU A 21 -29.09 -4.82 13.97
N TRP A 22 -28.66 -3.89 13.09
CA TRP A 22 -28.63 -4.13 11.64
C TRP A 22 -27.69 -5.30 11.27
N SER A 23 -26.57 -5.46 11.97
CA SER A 23 -25.62 -6.54 11.69
C SER A 23 -26.24 -7.94 11.80
N ASN A 24 -27.39 -8.09 12.48
CA ASN A 24 -28.14 -9.35 12.51
C ASN A 24 -28.64 -9.76 11.12
N THR A 25 -28.86 -8.81 10.21
CA THR A 25 -29.31 -9.09 8.83
C THR A 25 -28.26 -9.79 7.97
N ILE A 26 -26.98 -9.66 8.37
CA ILE A 26 -25.83 -10.28 7.70
C ILE A 26 -25.18 -11.36 8.58
N THR A 27 -25.87 -11.85 9.60
CA THR A 27 -25.38 -12.89 10.51
C THR A 27 -25.83 -14.26 10.03
N THR A 28 -24.88 -15.18 9.89
CA THR A 28 -25.12 -16.60 9.56
C THR A 28 -25.57 -17.40 10.80
N GLU A 29 -26.04 -18.63 10.61
CA GLU A 29 -26.46 -19.51 11.73
C GLU A 29 -25.35 -19.76 12.75
N ASP A 30 -24.09 -19.92 12.26
CA ASP A 30 -22.91 -20.11 13.12
C ASP A 30 -22.34 -18.81 13.67
N GLY A 31 -23.05 -17.70 13.49
CA GLY A 31 -22.70 -16.42 14.09
C GLY A 31 -21.64 -15.61 13.36
N ALA A 32 -21.23 -15.99 12.17
CA ALA A 32 -20.37 -15.14 11.34
C ALA A 32 -21.14 -13.91 10.83
N TRP A 33 -20.41 -12.86 10.49
CA TRP A 33 -20.92 -11.75 9.68
C TRP A 33 -20.45 -11.92 8.24
N SER A 34 -21.38 -11.95 7.30
CA SER A 34 -21.04 -11.94 5.88
C SER A 34 -20.53 -10.55 5.46
N ASN A 35 -19.63 -10.55 4.47
CA ASN A 35 -19.03 -9.31 3.96
C ASN A 35 -20.05 -8.41 3.23
N ASP A 36 -21.18 -8.97 2.83
CA ASP A 36 -22.32 -8.28 2.24
C ASP A 36 -23.64 -9.00 2.54
N LEU A 37 -24.73 -8.64 1.88
CA LEU A 37 -26.05 -9.25 2.08
C LEU A 37 -26.16 -10.69 1.54
N ASP A 38 -25.18 -11.17 0.77
CA ASP A 38 -25.10 -12.54 0.32
C ASP A 38 -24.45 -13.40 1.42
N PRO A 39 -25.16 -14.37 2.03
CA PRO A 39 -24.63 -15.21 3.10
C PRO A 39 -23.49 -16.14 2.64
N THR A 40 -23.29 -16.30 1.34
CA THR A 40 -22.15 -17.06 0.77
C THR A 40 -20.92 -16.20 0.54
N SER A 41 -21.00 -14.89 0.82
CA SER A 41 -19.87 -14.00 0.71
C SER A 41 -18.80 -14.29 1.78
N TRP A 42 -17.67 -13.58 1.67
CA TRP A 42 -16.53 -13.79 2.56
C TRP A 42 -16.91 -13.55 4.04
N LEU A 43 -16.61 -14.52 4.90
CA LEU A 43 -16.95 -14.51 6.33
C LEU A 43 -15.78 -14.12 7.25
N GLY A 44 -14.54 -14.12 6.75
CA GLY A 44 -13.33 -13.86 7.56
C GLY A 44 -13.35 -12.52 8.28
N THR A 45 -14.03 -11.52 7.74
CA THR A 45 -14.22 -10.19 8.35
C THR A 45 -14.94 -10.24 9.71
N THR A 46 -15.53 -11.38 10.07
CA THR A 46 -16.13 -11.60 11.39
C THR A 46 -15.16 -11.30 12.53
N ILE A 47 -13.86 -11.57 12.37
CA ILE A 47 -12.87 -11.26 13.42
C ILE A 47 -12.78 -9.76 13.68
N PHE A 48 -12.78 -8.92 12.64
CA PHE A 48 -12.73 -7.46 12.82
C PHE A 48 -14.02 -6.93 13.46
N GLY A 49 -15.18 -7.44 13.04
CA GLY A 49 -16.45 -7.12 13.68
C GLY A 49 -16.48 -7.53 15.16
N ALA A 50 -15.95 -8.70 15.50
CA ALA A 50 -15.87 -9.17 16.87
C ALA A 50 -14.92 -8.32 17.74
N ILE A 51 -13.77 -7.88 17.19
CA ILE A 51 -12.86 -6.94 17.87
C ILE A 51 -13.59 -5.62 18.14
N VAL A 52 -14.24 -5.02 17.15
CA VAL A 52 -14.97 -3.75 17.32
C VAL A 52 -16.07 -3.87 18.37
N LEU A 53 -16.82 -4.98 18.36
CA LEU A 53 -17.88 -5.22 19.36
C LEU A 53 -17.30 -5.43 20.77
N ALA A 54 -16.18 -6.15 20.87
CA ALA A 54 -15.48 -6.38 22.15
C ALA A 54 -14.88 -5.07 22.70
N GLU A 55 -14.25 -4.23 21.87
CA GLU A 55 -13.76 -2.89 22.26
C GLU A 55 -14.91 -2.00 22.74
N ALA A 56 -16.03 -1.99 22.02
CA ALA A 56 -17.20 -1.23 22.42
C ALA A 56 -17.74 -1.68 23.79
N LEU A 57 -17.80 -2.98 24.06
CA LEU A 57 -18.19 -3.54 25.35
C LEU A 57 -17.16 -3.24 26.44
N HIS A 58 -15.88 -3.29 26.13
CA HIS A 58 -14.81 -3.01 27.08
C HIS A 58 -14.82 -1.55 27.56
N HIS A 59 -14.89 -0.59 26.62
CA HIS A 59 -14.74 0.83 26.91
C HIS A 59 -16.04 1.59 27.19
N HIS A 60 -17.19 1.07 26.72
CA HIS A 60 -18.45 1.84 26.66
C HIS A 60 -19.69 1.06 27.11
N SER A 61 -19.53 -0.08 27.78
CA SER A 61 -20.68 -0.86 28.28
C SER A 61 -21.53 -0.11 29.29
N ASP A 62 -20.96 0.91 29.95
CA ASP A 62 -21.65 1.83 30.86
C ASP A 62 -22.73 2.69 30.18
N LEU A 63 -22.63 2.92 28.88
CA LEU A 63 -23.64 3.65 28.10
C LEU A 63 -24.85 2.79 27.72
N LEU A 64 -24.71 1.47 27.76
CA LEU A 64 -25.76 0.53 27.33
C LEU A 64 -26.72 0.21 28.47
N SER A 65 -27.99 0.00 28.16
CA SER A 65 -28.97 -0.59 29.08
C SER A 65 -28.55 -2.03 29.43
N ALA A 66 -29.09 -2.57 30.53
CA ALA A 66 -28.81 -3.96 30.93
C ALA A 66 -29.19 -4.96 29.83
N THR A 67 -30.32 -4.74 29.16
CA THR A 67 -30.79 -5.58 28.05
C THR A 67 -29.82 -5.52 26.87
N GLN A 68 -29.40 -4.34 26.45
CA GLN A 68 -28.44 -4.17 25.34
C GLN A 68 -27.09 -4.83 25.67
N ARG A 69 -26.57 -4.65 26.88
CA ARG A 69 -25.32 -5.34 27.30
C ARG A 69 -25.46 -6.85 27.18
N THR A 70 -26.54 -7.41 27.70
CA THR A 70 -26.78 -8.87 27.60
C THR A 70 -26.85 -9.32 26.13
N GLN A 71 -27.54 -8.59 25.28
CA GLN A 71 -27.66 -8.91 23.86
C GLN A 71 -26.30 -8.83 23.13
N TRP A 72 -25.51 -7.79 23.41
CA TRP A 72 -24.21 -7.61 22.76
C TRP A 72 -23.20 -8.67 23.22
N HIS A 73 -23.18 -9.03 24.53
CA HIS A 73 -22.38 -10.16 25.02
C HIS A 73 -22.81 -11.47 24.37
N ALA A 74 -24.12 -11.73 24.23
CA ALA A 74 -24.62 -12.92 23.56
C ALA A 74 -24.22 -12.96 22.08
N ARG A 75 -24.29 -11.82 21.38
CA ARG A 75 -23.88 -11.71 19.98
C ARG A 75 -22.38 -11.94 19.78
N LEU A 76 -21.54 -11.37 20.67
CA LEU A 76 -20.10 -11.60 20.66
C LEU A 76 -19.77 -13.08 20.89
N ARG A 77 -20.43 -13.69 21.88
CA ARG A 77 -20.26 -15.13 22.19
C ARG A 77 -20.68 -16.00 21.00
N GLN A 78 -21.78 -15.70 20.33
CA GLN A 78 -22.24 -16.44 19.16
C GLN A 78 -21.19 -16.44 18.04
N ALA A 79 -20.59 -15.29 17.70
CA ALA A 79 -19.52 -15.21 16.73
C ALA A 79 -18.27 -15.97 17.18
N ALA A 80 -17.91 -15.84 18.46
CA ALA A 80 -16.72 -16.47 19.02
C ALA A 80 -16.82 -18.00 19.09
N ASP A 81 -17.93 -18.54 19.62
CA ASP A 81 -18.12 -20.00 19.78
C ASP A 81 -18.41 -20.71 18.45
N GLY A 82 -19.10 -20.06 17.53
CA GLY A 82 -19.45 -20.65 16.25
C GLY A 82 -18.32 -20.54 15.25
N TYR A 83 -18.34 -19.47 14.46
CA TYR A 83 -17.42 -19.31 13.34
C TYR A 83 -15.95 -19.16 13.75
N LEU A 84 -15.61 -18.21 14.67
CA LEU A 84 -14.21 -17.95 14.99
C LEU A 84 -13.51 -19.14 15.65
N TRP A 85 -14.16 -19.82 16.58
CA TRP A 85 -13.58 -20.99 17.26
C TRP A 85 -13.28 -22.15 16.33
N ARG A 86 -14.17 -22.38 15.35
CA ARG A 86 -14.03 -23.46 14.37
C ARG A 86 -12.97 -23.17 13.33
N ASP A 87 -12.95 -21.97 12.78
CA ASP A 87 -12.18 -21.66 11.56
C ASP A 87 -10.82 -21.02 11.85
N PHE A 88 -10.68 -20.25 12.95
CA PHE A 88 -9.40 -19.60 13.30
C PHE A 88 -8.54 -20.50 14.19
N VAL A 89 -8.08 -21.61 13.59
CA VAL A 89 -7.24 -22.62 14.28
C VAL A 89 -5.75 -22.46 14.00
N SER A 90 -5.39 -21.67 12.99
CA SER A 90 -4.01 -21.35 12.60
C SER A 90 -3.91 -19.89 12.15
N LEU A 91 -2.67 -19.34 12.06
CA LEU A 91 -2.43 -18.00 11.56
C LEU A 91 -2.65 -17.89 10.05
N ASP A 92 -2.50 -18.99 9.34
CA ASP A 92 -2.67 -19.12 7.90
C ASP A 92 -4.04 -19.68 7.48
N PHE A 93 -5.04 -19.46 8.31
CA PHE A 93 -6.45 -19.79 7.98
C PHE A 93 -6.81 -19.32 6.57
N THR A 94 -6.38 -18.11 6.22
CA THR A 94 -6.43 -17.56 4.86
C THR A 94 -5.15 -16.76 4.62
N ASN A 95 -5.19 -15.43 4.51
CA ASN A 95 -4.02 -14.59 4.60
C ASN A 95 -3.69 -14.32 6.06
N VAL A 96 -2.43 -14.07 6.38
CA VAL A 96 -1.92 -13.99 7.75
C VAL A 96 -2.55 -12.86 8.58
N ASN A 97 -2.98 -11.77 7.94
CA ASN A 97 -3.62 -10.63 8.60
C ASN A 97 -4.83 -11.03 9.47
N TYR A 98 -5.64 -11.97 8.99
CA TYR A 98 -6.79 -12.47 9.76
C TYR A 98 -6.36 -13.24 11.00
N GLY A 99 -5.37 -14.14 10.85
CA GLY A 99 -4.84 -14.94 11.96
C GLY A 99 -4.18 -14.07 13.03
N LEU A 100 -3.37 -13.09 12.62
CA LEU A 100 -2.70 -12.15 13.55
C LEU A 100 -3.70 -11.23 14.26
N SER A 101 -4.71 -10.75 13.56
CA SER A 101 -5.81 -10.02 14.19
C SER A 101 -6.59 -10.89 15.17
N ALA A 102 -6.74 -12.21 14.89
CA ALA A 102 -7.44 -13.13 15.76
C ALA A 102 -6.67 -13.38 17.07
N VAL A 103 -5.34 -13.29 17.07
CA VAL A 103 -4.56 -13.37 18.32
C VAL A 103 -5.01 -12.29 19.31
N TYR A 104 -5.04 -11.04 18.88
CA TYR A 104 -5.57 -9.94 19.73
C TYR A 104 -7.06 -10.12 20.01
N GLY A 105 -7.85 -10.46 18.99
CA GLY A 105 -9.29 -10.61 19.09
C GLY A 105 -9.71 -11.65 20.13
N PHE A 106 -9.12 -12.85 20.12
CA PHE A 106 -9.42 -13.88 21.12
C PHE A 106 -9.00 -13.48 22.53
N ASN A 107 -7.85 -12.83 22.72
CA ASN A 107 -7.44 -12.32 24.03
C ASN A 107 -8.45 -11.30 24.58
N LEU A 108 -8.88 -10.36 23.75
CA LEU A 108 -9.87 -9.34 24.10
C LEU A 108 -11.25 -9.96 24.40
N ILE A 109 -11.73 -10.87 23.54
CA ILE A 109 -13.00 -11.57 23.70
C ILE A 109 -13.01 -12.36 25.02
N GLY A 110 -11.92 -13.08 25.32
CA GLY A 110 -11.78 -13.84 26.56
C GLY A 110 -11.90 -12.96 27.80
N ARG A 111 -11.29 -11.77 27.77
CA ARG A 111 -11.39 -10.79 28.88
C ARG A 111 -12.79 -10.20 29.00
N VAL A 112 -13.42 -9.82 27.90
CA VAL A 112 -14.76 -9.20 27.87
C VAL A 112 -15.84 -10.19 28.32
N LEU A 113 -15.76 -11.44 27.88
CA LEU A 113 -16.73 -12.49 28.23
C LEU A 113 -16.40 -13.20 29.56
N GLY A 114 -15.19 -13.00 30.11
CA GLY A 114 -14.71 -13.72 31.31
C GLY A 114 -14.45 -15.21 31.05
N GLU A 115 -14.06 -15.59 29.83
CA GLU A 115 -13.88 -16.98 29.41
C GLU A 115 -12.44 -17.30 29.01
N HIS A 116 -11.78 -18.15 29.81
CA HIS A 116 -10.36 -18.47 29.68
C HIS A 116 -10.02 -19.22 28.38
N LYS A 117 -10.94 -20.03 27.85
CA LYS A 117 -10.71 -20.80 26.61
C LYS A 117 -10.25 -19.93 25.41
N TYR A 118 -10.78 -18.72 25.28
CA TYR A 118 -10.38 -17.81 24.21
C TYR A 118 -8.98 -17.24 24.43
N ILE A 119 -8.62 -16.96 25.69
CA ILE A 119 -7.26 -16.53 26.05
C ILE A 119 -6.26 -17.63 25.71
N GLU A 120 -6.57 -18.89 26.06
CA GLU A 120 -5.73 -20.05 25.69
C GLU A 120 -5.58 -20.21 24.18
N ARG A 121 -6.65 -20.01 23.41
CA ARG A 121 -6.58 -20.03 21.94
C ARG A 121 -5.67 -18.91 21.41
N SER A 122 -5.80 -17.72 21.95
CA SER A 122 -4.93 -16.58 21.61
C SER A 122 -3.45 -16.92 21.88
N GLU A 123 -3.13 -17.50 23.04
CA GLU A 123 -1.77 -17.93 23.40
C GLU A 123 -1.25 -19.06 22.49
N GLN A 124 -2.12 -20.00 22.08
CA GLN A 124 -1.76 -21.05 21.13
C GLN A 124 -1.36 -20.46 19.78
N LEU A 125 -2.16 -19.55 19.24
CA LEU A 125 -1.87 -18.88 17.97
C LEU A 125 -0.62 -17.99 18.07
N ALA A 126 -0.46 -17.26 19.16
CA ALA A 126 0.66 -16.34 19.36
C ALA A 126 2.04 -17.02 19.32
N ARG A 127 2.15 -18.29 19.75
CA ARG A 127 3.41 -19.04 19.70
C ARG A 127 3.96 -19.20 18.28
N HIS A 128 3.09 -19.13 17.27
CA HIS A 128 3.46 -19.27 15.86
C HIS A 128 3.76 -17.94 15.16
N ILE A 129 3.54 -16.79 15.82
CA ILE A 129 3.81 -15.47 15.23
C ILE A 129 5.25 -15.33 14.70
N PRO A 130 6.31 -15.76 15.45
CA PRO A 130 7.68 -15.60 14.99
C PRO A 130 8.01 -16.33 13.66
N GLU A 131 7.21 -17.32 13.27
CA GLU A 131 7.40 -18.08 12.03
C GLU A 131 7.07 -17.28 10.76
N TYR A 132 6.46 -16.09 10.90
CA TYR A 132 5.98 -15.25 9.78
C TYR A 132 6.80 -13.98 9.57
N PHE A 133 8.04 -13.96 10.03
CA PHE A 133 8.95 -12.85 9.78
C PHE A 133 10.12 -13.30 8.91
N THR A 134 10.50 -12.44 7.96
CA THR A 134 11.65 -12.68 7.08
C THR A 134 12.96 -12.42 7.80
N GLU A 135 14.06 -12.92 7.22
CA GLU A 135 15.41 -12.55 7.59
C GLU A 135 16.09 -11.87 6.38
N PRO A 136 16.90 -10.81 6.54
CA PRO A 136 17.35 -10.26 7.85
C PRO A 136 16.45 -9.14 8.43
N HIS A 137 15.48 -8.60 7.65
CA HIS A 137 14.79 -7.36 8.04
C HIS A 137 13.50 -7.57 8.85
N SER A 138 13.12 -8.81 9.16
CA SER A 138 11.89 -9.10 9.90
C SER A 138 10.63 -8.51 9.24
N LEU A 139 10.55 -8.47 7.92
CA LEU A 139 9.31 -8.14 7.24
C LEU A 139 8.29 -9.25 7.50
N LEU A 140 7.08 -8.88 7.80
CA LEU A 140 6.01 -9.84 8.01
C LEU A 140 5.51 -10.37 6.67
N PHE A 141 5.36 -11.69 6.52
CA PHE A 141 4.91 -12.32 5.29
C PHE A 141 3.69 -13.22 5.50
N GLY A 142 3.08 -13.67 4.40
CA GLY A 142 1.90 -14.53 4.41
C GLY A 142 0.66 -13.86 3.81
N GLU A 143 0.84 -12.69 3.21
CA GLU A 143 -0.18 -12.01 2.40
C GLU A 143 -0.05 -12.44 0.94
N GLY A 144 -0.77 -13.47 0.56
CA GLY A 144 -0.71 -14.13 -0.74
C GLY A 144 -0.59 -15.64 -0.61
N LYS A 145 -0.60 -16.35 -1.71
CA LYS A 145 -0.49 -17.81 -1.76
C LYS A 145 0.70 -18.23 -2.62
N PRO A 146 1.45 -19.24 -2.18
CA PRO A 146 1.30 -19.99 -0.93
C PRO A 146 1.75 -19.18 0.29
N THR A 147 0.95 -19.20 1.36
CA THR A 147 1.17 -18.37 2.55
C THR A 147 2.55 -18.59 3.20
N ARG A 148 3.02 -19.84 3.25
CA ARG A 148 4.34 -20.23 3.78
C ARG A 148 5.35 -20.58 2.68
N GLY A 149 4.97 -20.47 1.42
CA GLY A 149 5.83 -20.75 0.27
C GLY A 149 6.72 -19.58 -0.10
N VAL A 150 7.37 -19.74 -1.23
CA VAL A 150 8.15 -18.71 -1.90
C VAL A 150 7.75 -18.64 -3.37
N SER A 151 8.03 -17.51 -4.02
CA SER A 151 7.90 -17.32 -5.45
C SER A 151 8.94 -18.12 -6.26
N ALA A 152 8.92 -18.00 -7.58
CA ALA A 152 9.92 -18.61 -8.46
C ALA A 152 11.33 -18.10 -8.14
N CYS A 153 11.49 -16.82 -7.82
CA CYS A 153 12.76 -16.22 -7.40
C CYS A 153 13.10 -16.46 -5.91
N GLY A 154 12.31 -17.25 -5.20
CA GLY A 154 12.54 -17.58 -3.79
C GLY A 154 12.05 -16.54 -2.78
N LEU A 155 11.24 -15.58 -3.21
CA LEU A 155 10.76 -14.46 -2.39
C LEU A 155 9.49 -14.80 -1.62
N ARG A 156 9.31 -14.20 -0.44
CA ARG A 156 8.12 -14.39 0.41
C ARG A 156 6.98 -13.48 0.00
N ALA A 157 5.74 -13.92 0.23
CA ALA A 157 4.54 -13.11 -0.01
C ALA A 157 4.39 -12.01 1.04
N VAL A 158 4.77 -10.79 0.71
CA VAL A 158 4.69 -9.60 1.58
C VAL A 158 3.74 -8.58 0.97
N ASP A 159 2.79 -8.09 1.78
CA ASP A 159 2.01 -6.90 1.47
C ASP A 159 2.20 -5.87 2.58
N LEU A 160 2.87 -4.78 2.25
CA LEU A 160 3.21 -3.75 3.21
C LEU A 160 1.96 -3.11 3.83
N GLY A 161 0.94 -2.82 3.00
CA GLY A 161 -0.29 -2.16 3.44
C GLY A 161 -1.01 -2.97 4.51
N TYR A 162 -1.28 -4.24 4.24
CA TYR A 162 -1.94 -5.12 5.21
C TYR A 162 -1.09 -5.38 6.46
N ASN A 163 0.24 -5.44 6.30
CA ASN A 163 1.12 -5.63 7.43
C ASN A 163 1.03 -4.48 8.43
N VAL A 164 1.16 -3.24 7.97
CA VAL A 164 1.19 -2.07 8.87
C VAL A 164 -0.19 -1.67 9.38
N GLU A 165 -1.25 -1.93 8.60
CA GLU A 165 -2.59 -1.46 8.91
C GLU A 165 -3.47 -2.49 9.64
N GLU A 166 -3.12 -3.78 9.59
CA GLU A 166 -3.86 -4.85 10.27
C GLU A 166 -2.96 -5.77 11.09
N SER A 167 -1.99 -6.43 10.44
CA SER A 167 -1.24 -7.53 11.04
C SER A 167 -0.41 -7.08 12.25
N LEU A 168 0.39 -6.02 12.09
CA LEU A 168 1.22 -5.49 13.19
C LEU A 168 0.37 -4.90 14.31
N ASN A 169 -0.81 -4.35 14.03
CA ASN A 169 -1.75 -3.95 15.07
C ASN A 169 -2.13 -5.13 15.96
N GLY A 170 -2.51 -6.27 15.37
CA GLY A 170 -2.86 -7.47 16.13
C GLY A 170 -1.72 -7.98 16.99
N VAL A 171 -0.51 -8.04 16.44
CA VAL A 171 0.70 -8.51 17.15
C VAL A 171 1.05 -7.59 18.32
N VAL A 172 1.14 -6.28 18.06
CA VAL A 172 1.55 -5.28 19.06
C VAL A 172 0.54 -5.18 20.19
N LEU A 173 -0.75 -5.08 19.90
CA LEU A 173 -1.78 -4.93 20.92
C LEU A 173 -1.85 -6.17 21.82
N TYR A 174 -1.75 -7.38 21.24
CA TYR A 174 -1.65 -8.60 22.04
C TYR A 174 -0.42 -8.61 22.93
N ALA A 175 0.76 -8.32 22.37
CA ALA A 175 2.02 -8.36 23.11
C ALA A 175 2.06 -7.35 24.26
N LEU A 176 1.52 -6.13 24.06
CA LEU A 176 1.36 -5.12 25.11
C LEU A 176 0.43 -5.57 26.24
N GLU A 177 -0.70 -6.21 25.91
CA GLU A 177 -1.63 -6.70 26.92
C GLU A 177 -1.09 -7.89 27.73
N ARG A 178 -0.21 -8.68 27.12
CA ARG A 178 0.43 -9.85 27.75
C ARG A 178 1.76 -9.53 28.39
N ASN A 179 2.30 -8.32 28.22
CA ASN A 179 3.65 -7.92 28.60
C ASN A 179 4.71 -8.88 28.02
N ASP A 180 4.54 -9.28 26.75
CA ASP A 180 5.44 -10.17 26.04
C ASP A 180 6.58 -9.38 25.41
N GLU A 181 7.67 -9.18 26.15
CA GLU A 181 8.83 -8.41 25.68
C GLU A 181 9.58 -9.05 24.52
N GLN A 182 9.52 -10.36 24.34
CA GLN A 182 10.16 -11.02 23.21
C GLN A 182 9.39 -10.70 21.91
N LEU A 183 8.08 -10.80 21.97
CA LEU A 183 7.21 -10.47 20.84
C LEU A 183 7.22 -8.96 20.54
N LEU A 184 7.24 -8.11 21.59
CA LEU A 184 7.38 -6.66 21.41
C LEU A 184 8.70 -6.28 20.73
N SER A 185 9.81 -6.93 21.10
CA SER A 185 11.11 -6.69 20.47
C SER A 185 11.12 -7.14 18.99
N LEU A 186 10.46 -8.25 18.67
CA LEU A 186 10.32 -8.71 17.29
C LEU A 186 9.43 -7.75 16.48
N ALA A 187 8.29 -7.35 17.04
CA ALA A 187 7.38 -6.37 16.43
C ALA A 187 8.08 -5.04 16.20
N GLN A 188 8.90 -4.56 17.15
CA GLN A 188 9.67 -3.32 16.98
C GLN A 188 10.60 -3.39 15.77
N ARG A 189 11.42 -4.45 15.65
CA ARG A 189 12.31 -4.61 14.47
C ARG A 189 11.52 -4.64 13.17
N SER A 190 10.41 -5.37 13.16
CA SER A 190 9.53 -5.43 12.00
C SER A 190 8.95 -4.05 11.66
N MET A 191 8.44 -3.31 12.64
CA MET A 191 7.91 -1.96 12.45
C MET A 191 8.98 -0.99 11.94
N GLU A 192 10.22 -1.10 12.41
CA GLU A 192 11.37 -0.31 11.92
C GLU A 192 11.65 -0.59 10.44
N SER A 193 11.65 -1.85 10.04
CA SER A 193 11.85 -2.24 8.64
C SER A 193 10.70 -1.81 7.73
N HIS A 194 9.44 -1.98 8.19
CA HIS A 194 8.29 -1.47 7.45
C HIS A 194 8.31 0.06 7.33
N LEU A 195 8.74 0.76 8.40
CA LEU A 195 8.79 2.22 8.41
C LEU A 195 9.78 2.80 7.39
N ALA A 196 10.78 2.04 6.95
CA ALA A 196 11.66 2.43 5.86
C ALA A 196 10.89 2.71 4.55
N PHE A 197 9.70 2.14 4.38
CA PHE A 197 8.84 2.34 3.21
C PHE A 197 7.86 3.52 3.35
N MET A 198 7.78 4.18 4.50
CA MET A 198 6.93 5.38 4.64
C MET A 198 7.62 6.59 4.00
N LEU A 199 6.97 7.20 3.03
CA LEU A 199 7.44 8.43 2.38
C LEU A 199 7.35 9.64 3.31
N PRO A 200 8.10 10.72 3.03
CA PRO A 200 8.19 11.88 3.93
C PRO A 200 6.85 12.54 4.29
N ASP A 201 5.84 12.42 3.44
CA ASP A 201 4.49 12.95 3.64
C ASP A 201 3.55 12.01 4.42
N GLY A 202 4.04 10.84 4.86
CA GLY A 202 3.27 9.86 5.62
C GLY A 202 2.55 8.80 4.79
N GLY A 203 2.70 8.82 3.45
CA GLY A 203 2.18 7.78 2.56
C GLY A 203 2.99 6.50 2.65
N TRP A 204 2.31 5.36 2.69
CA TRP A 204 2.95 4.04 2.63
C TRP A 204 3.23 3.65 1.19
N ASP A 205 4.48 3.29 0.91
CA ASP A 205 4.91 2.79 -0.39
C ASP A 205 4.67 1.29 -0.52
N ASN A 206 3.46 0.92 -0.91
CA ASN A 206 3.08 -0.46 -1.23
C ASN A 206 3.00 -0.68 -2.76
N SER A 207 3.83 0.04 -3.53
CA SER A 207 3.86 -0.03 -4.99
C SER A 207 4.34 -1.37 -5.54
N TRP A 208 4.90 -2.22 -4.68
CA TRP A 208 5.52 -3.50 -5.01
C TRP A 208 4.87 -4.72 -4.32
N GLY A 209 4.00 -4.52 -3.30
CA GLY A 209 3.45 -5.61 -2.48
C GLY A 209 2.49 -6.55 -3.23
N THR A 210 2.34 -7.78 -2.74
CA THR A 210 1.50 -8.83 -3.37
C THR A 210 0.04 -8.44 -3.58
N ARG A 211 -0.49 -7.53 -2.77
CA ARG A 211 -1.88 -7.03 -2.85
C ARG A 211 -1.94 -5.58 -3.32
N GLN A 212 -0.94 -5.16 -4.08
CA GLN A 212 -0.84 -3.81 -4.65
C GLN A 212 -2.15 -3.37 -5.33
N PHE A 213 -2.92 -4.29 -5.91
CA PHE A 213 -4.23 -4.02 -6.52
C PHE A 213 -5.29 -3.45 -5.55
N LYS A 214 -5.03 -3.45 -4.22
CA LYS A 214 -5.87 -2.82 -3.20
C LYS A 214 -5.27 -1.53 -2.64
N TRP A 215 -4.02 -1.25 -3.00
CA TRP A 215 -3.31 -0.11 -2.46
C TRP A 215 -3.84 1.20 -3.03
N THR A 216 -4.07 2.16 -2.14
CA THR A 216 -4.13 3.57 -2.48
C THR A 216 -3.09 4.31 -1.66
N TYR A 217 -2.40 5.25 -2.28
CA TYR A 217 -1.37 6.06 -1.63
C TYR A 217 -1.91 6.81 -0.38
N TRP A 218 -3.17 7.17 -0.42
CA TRP A 218 -3.89 7.95 0.58
C TRP A 218 -4.51 7.10 1.70
N GLY A 219 -4.05 5.90 1.87
CA GLY A 219 -4.53 4.88 2.78
C GLY A 219 -5.15 3.70 2.05
N SER A 220 -4.86 2.50 2.47
CA SER A 220 -5.40 1.28 1.86
C SER A 220 -6.93 1.27 1.95
N ARG A 221 -7.58 0.74 0.92
CA ARG A 221 -9.05 0.79 0.79
C ARG A 221 -9.79 -0.21 1.66
N THR A 222 -9.09 -1.22 2.16
CA THR A 222 -9.72 -2.36 2.85
C THR A 222 -9.11 -2.67 4.22
N THR A 223 -8.23 -1.80 4.71
CA THR A 223 -7.49 -1.96 5.96
C THR A 223 -7.84 -0.88 6.97
N ASP A 224 -7.43 -1.06 8.22
CA ASP A 224 -7.84 -0.22 9.35
C ASP A 224 -6.96 1.03 9.57
N GLY A 225 -5.70 0.95 9.17
CA GLY A 225 -4.69 1.99 9.39
C GLY A 225 -3.63 1.63 10.45
N CYS A 226 -2.45 2.22 10.31
CA CYS A 226 -1.25 1.87 11.08
C CYS A 226 -1.23 2.44 12.51
N GLN A 227 -2.11 3.38 12.83
CA GLN A 227 -2.02 4.23 14.00
C GLN A 227 -2.00 3.47 15.33
N PRO A 228 -2.78 2.38 15.56
CA PRO A 228 -2.76 1.69 16.85
C PRO A 228 -1.37 1.16 17.23
N ALA A 229 -0.71 0.39 16.38
CA ALA A 229 0.60 -0.17 16.67
C ALA A 229 1.66 0.94 16.81
N TYR A 230 1.75 1.84 15.83
CA TYR A 230 2.79 2.86 15.81
C TYR A 230 2.65 3.87 16.95
N ALA A 231 1.44 4.27 17.31
CA ALA A 231 1.23 5.17 18.45
C ALA A 231 1.50 4.50 19.80
N MET A 232 1.09 3.24 19.96
CA MET A 232 1.31 2.50 21.22
C MET A 232 2.77 2.13 21.46
N MET A 233 3.60 2.08 20.42
CA MET A 233 5.04 1.78 20.49
C MET A 233 5.93 3.02 20.38
N ALA A 234 5.36 4.22 20.51
CA ALA A 234 6.07 5.48 20.28
C ALA A 234 7.20 5.76 21.30
N ASP A 235 7.20 5.11 22.45
CA ASP A 235 8.31 5.16 23.43
C ASP A 235 9.49 4.26 23.08
N ARG A 236 9.30 3.28 22.17
CA ARG A 236 10.36 2.36 21.74
C ARG A 236 11.18 2.90 20.55
N ASN A 237 10.57 3.73 19.72
CA ASN A 237 11.25 4.42 18.62
C ASN A 237 10.56 5.77 18.39
N PRO A 238 11.31 6.90 18.46
CA PRO A 238 10.73 8.24 18.28
C PRO A 238 9.98 8.44 16.96
N ALA A 239 10.40 7.76 15.89
CA ALA A 239 9.77 7.87 14.59
C ALA A 239 8.38 7.20 14.53
N PHE A 240 8.04 6.28 15.44
CA PHE A 240 6.75 5.59 15.40
C PHE A 240 5.57 6.52 15.66
N GLY A 241 5.66 7.37 16.70
CA GLY A 241 4.63 8.36 16.97
C GLY A 241 4.49 9.38 15.85
N ALA A 242 5.61 9.83 15.28
CA ALA A 242 5.61 10.72 14.13
C ALA A 242 4.98 10.06 12.90
N ALA A 243 5.24 8.78 12.64
CA ALA A 243 4.64 8.02 11.53
C ALA A 243 3.11 7.92 11.67
N ALA A 244 2.62 7.57 12.86
CA ALA A 244 1.18 7.53 13.13
C ALA A 244 0.52 8.89 12.89
N LEU A 245 1.15 9.97 13.33
CA LEU A 245 0.65 11.33 13.14
C LEU A 245 0.68 11.74 11.66
N ARG A 246 1.81 11.55 10.95
CA ARG A 246 1.94 11.92 9.53
C ARG A 246 0.93 11.19 8.65
N ASN A 247 0.73 9.90 8.89
CA ASN A 247 -0.28 9.15 8.15
C ASN A 247 -1.70 9.66 8.47
N ALA A 248 -2.01 10.00 9.73
CA ALA A 248 -3.30 10.60 10.08
C ALA A 248 -3.50 11.98 9.42
N GLU A 249 -2.47 12.81 9.32
CA GLU A 249 -2.51 14.10 8.60
C GLU A 249 -2.76 13.91 7.10
N LEU A 250 -2.12 12.89 6.48
CA LEU A 250 -2.34 12.53 5.08
C LEU A 250 -3.81 12.10 4.85
N LEU A 251 -4.35 11.25 5.72
CA LEU A 251 -5.75 10.84 5.66
C LEU A 251 -6.70 12.03 5.85
N ALA A 252 -6.38 12.96 6.75
CA ALA A 252 -7.16 14.18 6.94
C ALA A 252 -7.17 15.05 5.67
N ALA A 253 -6.03 15.17 4.99
CA ALA A 253 -5.92 15.88 3.71
C ALA A 253 -6.72 15.20 2.58
N ALA A 254 -6.96 13.89 2.67
CA ALA A 254 -7.78 13.12 1.75
C ALA A 254 -9.26 13.03 2.16
N THR A 255 -9.71 13.82 3.12
CA THR A 255 -11.08 13.81 3.63
C THR A 255 -11.86 15.03 3.11
N ALA A 256 -13.03 14.80 2.51
CA ALA A 256 -13.95 15.83 2.09
C ALA A 256 -15.36 15.52 2.61
N ASN A 257 -16.04 16.54 3.15
CA ASN A 257 -17.41 16.41 3.73
C ASN A 257 -17.54 15.29 4.78
N GLY A 258 -16.45 15.01 5.52
CA GLY A 258 -16.43 13.98 6.55
C GLY A 258 -16.25 12.55 6.03
N LEU A 259 -16.00 12.37 4.74
CA LEU A 259 -15.72 11.08 4.12
C LEU A 259 -14.32 11.07 3.51
N LEU A 260 -13.59 9.97 3.71
CA LEU A 260 -12.34 9.69 3.00
C LEU A 260 -12.65 9.35 1.54
N HIS A 261 -11.86 9.91 0.66
CA HIS A 261 -11.79 9.47 -0.73
C HIS A 261 -10.34 9.12 -1.07
N GLY A 262 -10.11 8.45 -2.20
CA GLY A 262 -8.77 7.99 -2.59
C GLY A 262 -7.78 9.11 -2.97
N GLY A 263 -7.83 10.24 -2.27
CA GLY A 263 -6.92 11.36 -2.43
C GLY A 263 -7.40 12.51 -3.32
N PRO A 264 -6.58 13.58 -3.44
CA PRO A 264 -6.95 14.79 -4.17
C PRO A 264 -7.15 14.57 -5.67
N HIS A 265 -6.48 13.57 -6.25
CA HIS A 265 -6.68 13.21 -7.66
C HIS A 265 -8.06 12.59 -7.90
N ASN A 266 -8.57 11.76 -6.96
CA ASN A 266 -9.93 11.25 -7.01
C ASN A 266 -10.95 12.40 -6.98
N ALA A 267 -10.75 13.36 -6.09
CA ALA A 267 -11.63 14.52 -5.96
C ALA A 267 -11.61 15.38 -7.22
N ALA A 268 -10.44 15.61 -7.82
CA ALA A 268 -10.28 16.36 -9.07
C ALA A 268 -11.03 15.70 -10.25
N ARG A 269 -11.13 14.36 -10.23
CA ARG A 269 -11.86 13.57 -11.23
C ARG A 269 -13.35 13.38 -10.92
N GLY A 270 -13.85 13.94 -9.82
CA GLY A 270 -15.23 13.76 -9.40
C GLY A 270 -15.58 12.32 -8.98
N VAL A 271 -14.58 11.53 -8.58
CA VAL A 271 -14.81 10.19 -8.02
C VAL A 271 -15.42 10.33 -6.65
N GLU A 272 -16.55 9.67 -6.43
CA GLU A 272 -17.29 9.75 -5.17
C GLU A 272 -16.49 9.16 -3.99
N PRO A 273 -16.62 9.77 -2.79
CA PRO A 273 -15.98 9.24 -1.58
C PRO A 273 -16.42 7.81 -1.29
N CYS A 274 -15.48 6.99 -0.85
CA CYS A 274 -15.75 5.61 -0.49
C CYS A 274 -16.19 5.52 0.99
N ILE A 275 -17.42 5.13 1.25
CA ILE A 275 -17.93 4.90 2.61
C ILE A 275 -17.13 3.80 3.29
N HIS A 276 -16.82 2.71 2.59
CA HIS A 276 -16.00 1.61 3.11
C HIS A 276 -14.62 2.10 3.54
N HIS A 277 -13.94 2.88 2.70
CA HIS A 277 -12.64 3.47 3.02
C HIS A 277 -12.69 4.31 4.31
N THR A 278 -13.73 5.14 4.46
CA THR A 278 -13.93 5.94 5.68
C THR A 278 -14.08 5.05 6.92
N PHE A 279 -14.89 4.01 6.85
CA PHE A 279 -15.17 3.15 8.00
C PHE A 279 -14.04 2.18 8.32
N ALA A 280 -13.29 1.72 7.34
CA ALA A 280 -12.11 0.89 7.56
C ALA A 280 -11.12 1.58 8.51
N HIS A 281 -10.84 2.87 8.30
CA HIS A 281 -9.92 3.65 9.15
C HIS A 281 -10.54 4.11 10.48
N ALA A 282 -11.88 4.18 10.58
CA ALA A 282 -12.55 4.62 11.79
C ALA A 282 -12.24 3.74 13.01
N LYS A 283 -12.01 2.45 12.83
CA LYS A 283 -11.65 1.51 13.89
C LYS A 283 -10.31 1.90 14.54
N ALA A 284 -9.27 2.18 13.75
CA ALA A 284 -7.96 2.59 14.24
C ALA A 284 -8.04 3.87 15.07
N PHE A 285 -8.74 4.89 14.58
CA PHE A 285 -8.91 6.15 15.31
C PHE A 285 -9.79 6.01 16.55
N ALA A 286 -10.81 5.16 16.53
CA ALA A 286 -11.63 4.88 17.72
C ALA A 286 -10.79 4.22 18.81
N PHE A 287 -9.95 3.25 18.47
CA PHE A 287 -9.01 2.63 19.40
C PHE A 287 -8.09 3.66 20.07
N LEU A 288 -7.49 4.59 19.31
CA LEU A 288 -6.63 5.62 19.87
C LEU A 288 -7.38 6.56 20.83
N GLN A 289 -8.60 6.95 20.48
CA GLN A 289 -9.42 7.80 21.34
C GLN A 289 -9.77 7.10 22.67
N ASP A 290 -10.10 5.82 22.62
CA ASP A 290 -10.46 5.05 23.81
C ASP A 290 -9.23 4.70 24.68
N ASN A 291 -8.06 4.64 24.09
CA ASN A 291 -6.79 4.36 24.76
C ASN A 291 -5.89 5.60 24.98
N GLN A 292 -6.39 6.81 24.79
CA GLN A 292 -5.60 8.05 24.85
C GLN A 292 -4.73 8.18 26.10
N ALA A 293 -5.22 7.75 27.26
CA ALA A 293 -4.48 7.80 28.54
C ALA A 293 -3.27 6.83 28.59
N ARG A 294 -3.22 5.84 27.71
CA ARG A 294 -2.17 4.82 27.62
C ARG A 294 -1.11 5.16 26.58
N LEU A 295 -1.38 6.13 25.69
CA LEU A 295 -0.46 6.48 24.62
C LEU A 295 0.82 7.08 25.20
N PRO A 296 2.01 6.57 24.79
CA PRO A 296 3.28 7.18 25.13
C PRO A 296 3.39 8.62 24.60
N ARG A 297 4.20 9.42 25.25
CA ARG A 297 4.58 10.74 24.72
C ARG A 297 5.59 10.54 23.60
N PHE A 298 5.49 11.32 22.53
CA PHE A 298 6.42 11.30 21.42
C PHE A 298 6.69 12.73 20.92
N ASP A 299 7.78 12.90 20.18
CA ASP A 299 8.08 14.12 19.47
C ASP A 299 7.42 14.08 18.07
N PRO A 300 6.41 14.94 17.79
CA PRO A 300 5.78 14.98 16.48
C PRO A 300 6.72 15.43 15.35
N ALA A 301 7.86 16.05 15.69
CA ALA A 301 8.88 16.49 14.75
C ALA A 301 9.97 15.43 14.51
N ALA A 302 9.90 14.27 15.14
CA ALA A 302 10.86 13.19 14.91
C ALA A 302 10.89 12.82 13.41
N PRO A 303 12.08 12.74 12.80
CA PRO A 303 12.18 12.48 11.38
C PRO A 303 11.80 11.04 11.05
N LEU A 304 11.07 10.87 9.96
CA LEU A 304 10.84 9.54 9.36
C LEU A 304 12.13 9.06 8.67
N PRO A 305 12.39 7.75 8.59
CA PRO A 305 13.59 7.22 7.94
C PRO A 305 13.81 7.78 6.52
N ARG A 306 12.78 7.79 5.69
CA ARG A 306 12.87 8.33 4.31
C ARG A 306 12.84 9.86 4.22
N ALA A 307 12.56 10.59 5.28
CA ALA A 307 12.71 12.05 5.31
C ALA A 307 14.18 12.46 5.42
N ILE A 308 15.04 11.56 5.92
CA ILE A 308 16.50 11.78 6.00
C ILE A 308 17.14 11.21 4.74
N ALA A 309 18.08 11.96 4.14
CA ALA A 309 18.87 11.42 3.03
C ALA A 309 19.71 10.23 3.53
N HIS A 310 19.61 9.14 2.82
CA HIS A 310 20.36 7.91 3.07
C HIS A 310 20.88 7.37 1.73
N ASP A 311 21.85 6.47 1.75
CA ASP A 311 22.34 5.82 0.54
C ASP A 311 21.33 4.76 0.03
N VAL A 312 21.78 3.62 -0.42
CA VAL A 312 20.93 2.51 -0.86
C VAL A 312 20.66 1.58 0.32
N GLN A 313 19.38 1.26 0.54
CA GLN A 313 18.94 0.19 1.43
C GLN A 313 18.31 -0.92 0.59
N HIS A 314 18.81 -2.15 0.75
CA HIS A 314 18.32 -3.32 0.01
C HIS A 314 17.58 -4.28 0.93
N PHE A 315 16.41 -4.73 0.48
CA PHE A 315 15.59 -5.76 1.12
C PHE A 315 15.62 -7.02 0.24
N PRO A 316 16.63 -7.89 0.38
CA PRO A 316 16.81 -9.02 -0.53
C PRO A 316 15.68 -10.04 -0.49
N GLU A 317 14.99 -10.17 0.65
CA GLU A 317 13.86 -11.08 0.85
C GLU A 317 12.61 -10.73 0.04
N VAL A 318 12.58 -9.53 -0.54
CA VAL A 318 11.50 -9.03 -1.42
C VAL A 318 12.05 -8.38 -2.70
N ALA A 319 13.36 -8.46 -2.95
CA ALA A 319 14.03 -7.85 -4.11
C ALA A 319 13.60 -6.38 -4.35
N VAL A 320 13.65 -5.58 -3.28
CA VAL A 320 13.31 -4.15 -3.31
C VAL A 320 14.46 -3.33 -2.78
N TRP A 321 14.76 -2.24 -3.47
CA TRP A 321 15.78 -1.26 -3.11
C TRP A 321 15.13 0.09 -2.85
N LEU A 322 15.50 0.71 -1.72
CA LEU A 322 15.20 2.10 -1.40
C LEU A 322 16.46 2.93 -1.57
N ALA A 323 16.37 4.03 -2.30
CA ALA A 323 17.50 4.92 -2.51
C ALA A 323 17.14 6.37 -2.19
N SER A 324 18.13 7.12 -1.73
CA SER A 324 17.98 8.53 -1.38
C SER A 324 19.21 9.33 -1.79
N ARG A 325 19.02 10.36 -2.59
CA ARG A 325 20.08 11.31 -2.93
C ARG A 325 19.53 12.74 -3.01
N GLY A 326 20.10 13.65 -2.26
CA GLY A 326 19.53 14.99 -2.14
C GLY A 326 18.05 14.96 -1.74
N PRO A 327 17.16 15.67 -2.46
CA PRO A 327 15.73 15.68 -2.20
C PRO A 327 14.98 14.48 -2.82
N TRP A 328 15.66 13.58 -3.54
CA TRP A 328 15.05 12.46 -4.25
C TRP A 328 14.99 11.20 -3.41
N ARG A 329 13.87 10.51 -3.47
CA ARG A 329 13.64 9.19 -2.86
C ARG A 329 13.12 8.26 -3.94
N ALA A 330 13.75 7.11 -4.10
CA ALA A 330 13.38 6.14 -5.11
C ALA A 330 13.11 4.77 -4.49
N THR A 331 12.22 4.03 -5.12
CA THR A 331 12.00 2.60 -4.88
C THR A 331 12.14 1.88 -6.20
N VAL A 332 13.00 0.88 -6.23
CA VAL A 332 13.18 -0.03 -7.38
C VAL A 332 12.76 -1.42 -6.95
N SER A 333 11.98 -2.12 -7.77
CA SER A 333 11.42 -3.42 -7.42
C SER A 333 11.56 -4.44 -8.55
N ALA A 334 12.10 -5.61 -8.19
CA ALA A 334 12.08 -6.84 -8.98
C ALA A 334 11.29 -7.94 -8.26
N TYR A 335 10.29 -7.59 -7.48
CA TYR A 335 9.52 -8.49 -6.64
C TYR A 335 8.50 -9.29 -7.44
N ASP A 336 8.66 -10.61 -7.49
CA ASP A 336 7.91 -11.54 -8.33
C ASP A 336 6.82 -12.34 -7.60
N SER A 337 6.52 -12.03 -6.34
CA SER A 337 5.61 -12.86 -5.56
C SER A 337 4.17 -12.78 -6.07
N LEU A 338 3.56 -13.94 -6.25
CA LEU A 338 2.20 -14.12 -6.77
C LEU A 338 1.13 -13.83 -5.72
N TYR A 339 0.07 -13.16 -6.14
CA TYR A 339 -1.21 -13.21 -5.43
C TYR A 339 -2.18 -14.14 -6.19
N ARG A 340 -2.60 -15.23 -5.53
CA ARG A 340 -3.58 -16.17 -6.11
C ARG A 340 -4.99 -15.83 -5.63
N THR A 341 -5.91 -15.62 -6.55
CA THR A 341 -7.35 -15.56 -6.26
C THR A 341 -7.98 -16.93 -6.47
N GLY A 342 -9.12 -17.20 -5.84
CA GLY A 342 -9.77 -18.51 -5.93
C GLY A 342 -10.23 -18.91 -7.34
N SER A 343 -10.40 -17.95 -8.26
CA SER A 343 -10.87 -18.16 -9.62
C SER A 343 -9.77 -18.06 -10.68
N ASP A 344 -8.61 -17.52 -10.33
CA ASP A 344 -7.50 -17.32 -11.24
C ASP A 344 -6.19 -17.52 -10.47
N PRO A 345 -5.54 -18.67 -10.67
CA PRO A 345 -4.51 -19.14 -9.74
C PRO A 345 -3.20 -18.39 -9.82
N ASP A 346 -2.85 -17.75 -10.93
CA ASP A 346 -1.50 -17.23 -11.15
C ASP A 346 -1.52 -15.81 -11.73
N HIS A 347 -1.88 -14.83 -10.88
CA HIS A 347 -1.78 -13.42 -11.25
C HIS A 347 -0.64 -12.73 -10.49
N ILE A 348 0.27 -12.15 -11.23
CA ILE A 348 1.18 -11.12 -10.77
C ILE A 348 0.58 -9.79 -11.25
N LEU A 349 0.14 -8.98 -10.30
CA LEU A 349 -0.56 -7.74 -10.62
C LEU A 349 0.31 -6.51 -10.38
N GLN A 350 1.33 -6.61 -9.53
CA GLN A 350 2.34 -5.57 -9.37
C GLN A 350 3.28 -5.53 -10.56
N ALA A 351 3.82 -4.36 -10.86
CA ALA A 351 4.89 -4.22 -11.82
C ALA A 351 6.18 -4.81 -11.24
N THR A 352 6.89 -5.59 -12.06
CA THR A 352 8.17 -6.23 -11.77
C THR A 352 9.26 -5.65 -12.69
N GLY A 353 10.19 -6.47 -13.17
CA GLY A 353 11.15 -6.07 -14.21
C GLY A 353 12.13 -5.00 -13.77
N GLY A 354 12.51 -4.96 -12.49
CA GLY A 354 13.41 -3.94 -11.95
C GLY A 354 12.85 -2.52 -12.09
N SER A 355 11.53 -2.37 -12.05
CA SER A 355 10.87 -1.07 -12.31
C SER A 355 11.13 -0.04 -11.22
N LEU A 356 11.25 1.23 -11.62
CA LEU A 356 11.25 2.39 -10.73
C LEU A 356 9.81 2.60 -10.23
N SER A 357 9.45 1.92 -9.15
CA SER A 357 8.06 1.88 -8.67
C SER A 357 7.64 3.15 -7.93
N VAL A 358 8.57 3.91 -7.34
CA VAL A 358 8.33 5.25 -6.80
C VAL A 358 9.53 6.14 -7.06
N LEU A 359 9.26 7.37 -7.48
CA LEU A 359 10.18 8.49 -7.39
C LEU A 359 9.45 9.64 -6.70
N HIS A 360 9.96 10.04 -5.54
CA HIS A 360 9.41 11.11 -4.72
C HIS A 360 10.45 12.20 -4.54
N HIS A 361 10.00 13.44 -4.50
CA HIS A 361 10.84 14.61 -4.23
C HIS A 361 10.31 15.32 -2.99
N ASP A 362 11.18 15.61 -2.04
CA ASP A 362 10.82 16.16 -0.70
C ASP A 362 9.90 17.39 -0.75
N ARG A 363 9.92 18.15 -1.84
CA ARG A 363 9.11 19.36 -1.98
C ARG A 363 7.99 19.25 -2.99
N LEU A 364 8.15 18.45 -4.03
CA LEU A 364 7.12 18.29 -5.08
C LEU A 364 6.18 17.12 -4.81
N GLY A 365 6.49 16.28 -3.80
CA GLY A 365 5.76 15.04 -3.55
C GLY A 365 6.11 13.94 -4.55
N THR A 366 5.21 12.99 -4.72
CA THR A 366 5.39 11.89 -5.66
C THR A 366 5.44 12.40 -7.10
N VAL A 367 6.49 12.03 -7.82
CA VAL A 367 6.76 12.40 -9.23
C VAL A 367 6.43 11.24 -10.17
N LEU A 368 6.80 10.01 -9.77
CA LEU A 368 6.44 8.76 -10.45
C LEU A 368 5.92 7.79 -9.41
N SER A 369 4.92 6.99 -9.78
CA SER A 369 4.36 5.96 -8.92
C SER A 369 4.02 4.72 -9.73
N GLY A 370 4.42 3.55 -9.24
CA GLY A 370 3.96 2.29 -9.77
C GLY A 370 2.45 2.11 -9.62
N SER A 371 1.86 1.36 -10.52
CA SER A 371 0.50 0.85 -10.43
C SER A 371 0.48 -0.63 -10.78
N MET A 372 -0.72 -1.22 -10.81
CA MET A 372 -0.87 -2.56 -11.37
C MET A 372 -0.27 -2.60 -12.78
N ALA A 373 0.50 -3.63 -13.09
CA ALA A 373 1.07 -3.85 -14.43
C ALA A 373 -0.02 -4.02 -15.49
N ARG A 374 -1.17 -4.60 -15.07
CA ARG A 374 -2.41 -4.67 -15.82
C ARG A 374 -3.56 -4.26 -14.90
N TYR A 375 -4.35 -3.26 -15.31
CA TYR A 375 -5.45 -2.77 -14.48
C TYR A 375 -6.70 -3.64 -14.65
N ILE A 376 -6.88 -4.62 -13.77
CA ILE A 376 -8.05 -5.49 -13.73
C ILE A 376 -8.79 -5.38 -12.39
N ARG A 377 -10.09 -5.67 -12.39
CA ARG A 377 -10.89 -5.75 -11.16
C ARG A 377 -10.76 -7.13 -10.54
N VAL A 378 -9.83 -7.28 -9.60
CA VAL A 378 -9.61 -8.55 -8.89
C VAL A 378 -10.75 -8.86 -7.93
N GLU A 379 -11.25 -7.84 -7.24
CA GLU A 379 -12.38 -7.95 -6.30
C GLU A 379 -13.45 -6.89 -6.64
N PRO A 380 -14.40 -7.20 -7.53
CA PRO A 380 -15.37 -6.22 -8.03
C PRO A 380 -16.20 -5.51 -6.97
N ARG A 381 -16.40 -6.12 -5.79
CA ARG A 381 -17.17 -5.53 -4.68
C ARG A 381 -16.33 -4.54 -3.86
N ASN A 382 -15.03 -4.74 -3.79
CA ASN A 382 -14.10 -3.91 -3.02
C ASN A 382 -13.35 -2.89 -3.89
N GLN A 383 -13.39 -3.05 -5.20
CA GLN A 383 -12.70 -2.19 -6.15
C GLN A 383 -13.71 -1.51 -7.08
N GLN A 384 -13.51 -0.23 -7.30
CA GLN A 384 -14.25 0.48 -8.34
C GLN A 384 -13.67 0.15 -9.72
N ALA A 385 -14.50 0.16 -10.75
CA ALA A 385 -14.02 0.05 -12.11
C ALA A 385 -13.10 1.23 -12.44
N SER A 386 -12.03 0.98 -13.18
CA SER A 386 -11.28 2.07 -13.80
C SER A 386 -12.18 2.79 -14.80
N ILE A 387 -12.08 4.11 -14.82
CA ILE A 387 -12.74 4.97 -15.81
C ILE A 387 -11.82 5.29 -16.99
N THR A 388 -10.57 4.83 -16.91
CA THR A 388 -9.57 4.98 -17.97
C THR A 388 -9.27 3.61 -18.59
N PRO A 389 -8.79 3.57 -19.84
CA PRO A 389 -8.23 2.35 -20.44
C PRO A 389 -7.13 1.75 -19.57
N ASP A 390 -6.83 0.48 -19.78
CA ASP A 390 -5.71 -0.18 -19.13
C ASP A 390 -4.37 0.48 -19.54
N PHE A 391 -3.90 1.39 -18.69
CA PHE A 391 -2.66 2.13 -18.87
C PHE A 391 -1.90 2.17 -17.55
N PRO A 392 -0.87 1.33 -17.35
CA PRO A 392 -0.06 1.32 -16.15
C PRO A 392 0.63 2.66 -15.89
N LEU A 393 0.67 3.09 -14.61
CA LEU A 393 1.41 4.29 -14.21
C LEU A 393 2.89 4.01 -13.93
N THR A 394 3.32 2.75 -13.97
CA THR A 394 4.71 2.38 -13.77
C THR A 394 5.55 2.85 -14.96
N PRO A 395 6.71 3.52 -14.73
CA PRO A 395 7.69 3.80 -15.75
C PRO A 395 8.18 2.52 -16.42
N ARG A 396 8.24 2.51 -17.76
CA ARG A 396 8.52 1.28 -18.49
C ARG A 396 9.04 1.52 -19.90
N ILE A 397 9.67 0.50 -20.44
CA ILE A 397 9.89 0.35 -21.89
C ILE A 397 8.73 -0.51 -22.43
N GLU A 398 8.15 -0.08 -23.54
CA GLU A 398 6.99 -0.74 -24.14
C GLU A 398 7.06 -0.73 -25.66
N THR A 399 6.55 -1.79 -26.28
CA THR A 399 6.22 -1.84 -27.70
C THR A 399 4.92 -2.63 -27.90
N VAL A 400 4.28 -2.45 -29.06
CA VAL A 400 3.11 -3.24 -29.47
C VAL A 400 3.51 -4.05 -30.70
N TRP A 401 3.33 -5.37 -30.64
CA TRP A 401 3.60 -6.29 -31.72
C TRP A 401 2.38 -7.15 -31.98
N GLU A 402 1.91 -7.20 -33.22
CA GLU A 402 0.72 -7.96 -33.63
C GLU A 402 -0.51 -7.69 -32.72
N GLY A 403 -0.65 -6.44 -32.24
CA GLY A 403 -1.73 -6.02 -31.36
C GLY A 403 -1.58 -6.44 -29.89
N ARG A 404 -0.46 -7.06 -29.51
CA ARG A 404 -0.11 -7.38 -28.10
C ARG A 404 0.90 -6.38 -27.58
N ARG A 405 0.77 -6.01 -26.33
CA ARG A 405 1.70 -5.15 -25.60
C ARG A 405 2.82 -6.00 -24.99
N PHE A 406 4.07 -5.58 -25.19
CA PHE A 406 5.25 -6.16 -24.57
C PHE A 406 5.98 -5.08 -23.79
N THR A 407 6.36 -5.40 -22.55
CA THR A 407 6.97 -4.42 -21.65
C THR A 407 7.86 -5.10 -20.62
N ASN A 408 8.87 -4.38 -20.13
CA ASN A 408 9.75 -4.90 -19.07
C ASN A 408 9.04 -5.12 -17.74
N ILE A 409 7.93 -4.45 -17.46
CA ILE A 409 7.25 -4.60 -16.15
C ILE A 409 6.52 -5.93 -15.96
N HIS A 410 6.55 -6.81 -16.95
CA HIS A 410 6.10 -8.20 -16.84
C HIS A 410 7.25 -9.19 -16.63
N ASP A 411 8.52 -8.78 -16.84
CA ASP A 411 9.67 -9.65 -16.65
C ASP A 411 9.84 -10.03 -15.17
N LEU A 412 9.84 -11.33 -14.87
CA LEU A 412 10.01 -11.88 -13.53
C LEU A 412 11.47 -12.17 -13.18
N ASP A 413 12.36 -12.18 -14.17
CA ASP A 413 13.76 -12.58 -14.05
C ASP A 413 14.75 -11.41 -14.18
N ALA A 414 14.24 -10.16 -14.21
CA ALA A 414 15.05 -8.96 -14.38
C ALA A 414 16.17 -8.85 -13.34
N GLN A 415 17.35 -8.46 -13.79
CA GLN A 415 18.52 -8.31 -12.95
C GLN A 415 18.76 -6.84 -12.60
N VAL A 416 18.94 -6.56 -11.32
CA VAL A 416 19.18 -5.21 -10.80
C VAL A 416 20.56 -5.14 -10.18
N ASN A 417 21.42 -4.30 -10.76
CA ASN A 417 22.76 -4.01 -10.25
C ASN A 417 22.84 -2.57 -9.78
N VAL A 418 23.34 -2.34 -8.58
CA VAL A 418 23.38 -1.02 -7.95
C VAL A 418 24.82 -0.60 -7.68
N SER A 419 25.14 0.63 -7.98
CA SER A 419 26.39 1.28 -7.55
C SER A 419 26.09 2.62 -6.90
N ASP A 420 26.87 2.93 -5.86
CA ASP A 420 26.83 4.20 -5.13
C ASP A 420 28.27 4.66 -4.88
N ASP A 421 28.63 5.82 -5.40
CA ASP A 421 29.96 6.43 -5.18
C ASP A 421 29.94 7.57 -4.16
N GLY A 422 28.83 7.74 -3.43
CA GLY A 422 28.61 8.81 -2.45
C GLY A 422 28.06 10.10 -3.06
N ASN A 423 28.16 10.32 -4.37
CA ASN A 423 27.60 11.46 -5.09
C ASN A 423 26.40 11.04 -5.96
N VAL A 424 26.52 9.90 -6.61
CA VAL A 424 25.56 9.39 -7.58
C VAL A 424 25.19 7.95 -7.24
N ILE A 425 23.92 7.67 -7.21
CA ILE A 425 23.39 6.29 -7.12
C ILE A 425 22.92 5.88 -8.51
N VAL A 426 23.36 4.71 -8.97
CA VAL A 426 22.98 4.17 -10.27
C VAL A 426 22.41 2.77 -10.10
N PHE A 427 21.21 2.57 -10.60
CA PHE A 427 20.63 1.25 -10.84
C PHE A 427 20.78 0.92 -12.32
N ASN A 428 21.39 -0.21 -12.64
CA ASN A 428 21.38 -0.80 -13.97
C ASN A 428 20.47 -2.02 -13.92
N VAL A 429 19.47 -2.03 -14.78
CA VAL A 429 18.45 -3.06 -14.85
C VAL A 429 18.50 -3.70 -16.23
N ASP A 430 18.77 -5.00 -16.24
CA ASP A 430 18.68 -5.83 -17.43
C ASP A 430 17.36 -6.61 -17.38
N ALA A 431 16.50 -6.42 -18.37
CA ALA A 431 15.18 -7.01 -18.43
C ALA A 431 14.83 -7.44 -19.87
N THR A 432 13.76 -8.21 -20.00
CA THR A 432 13.22 -8.67 -21.28
C THR A 432 11.83 -8.04 -21.50
N LEU A 433 11.49 -7.74 -22.74
CA LEU A 433 10.12 -7.33 -23.10
C LEU A 433 9.23 -8.56 -23.14
N GLU A 434 8.25 -8.60 -22.25
CA GLU A 434 7.27 -9.69 -22.10
C GLU A 434 5.84 -9.15 -22.19
N ASP A 435 4.93 -10.02 -22.61
CA ASP A 435 3.49 -9.73 -22.58
C ASP A 435 2.86 -10.08 -21.21
N GLU A 436 1.55 -9.92 -21.11
CA GLU A 436 0.79 -10.18 -19.87
C GLU A 436 0.77 -11.66 -19.43
N ASP A 437 1.16 -12.58 -20.31
CA ASP A 437 1.31 -14.01 -20.04
C ASP A 437 2.77 -14.40 -19.75
N HIS A 438 3.65 -13.41 -19.55
CA HIS A 438 5.10 -13.55 -19.35
C HIS A 438 5.79 -14.27 -20.52
N GLN A 439 5.32 -14.03 -21.75
CA GLN A 439 5.94 -14.55 -22.94
C GLN A 439 6.82 -13.47 -23.58
N ALA A 440 8.08 -13.81 -23.80
CA ALA A 440 9.04 -12.89 -24.40
C ALA A 440 8.66 -12.52 -25.85
N LEU A 441 8.99 -11.31 -26.25
CA LEU A 441 8.81 -10.84 -27.64
C LEU A 441 9.75 -11.57 -28.59
N GLY A 442 9.18 -12.38 -29.50
CA GLY A 442 9.93 -13.19 -30.47
C GLY A 442 10.59 -14.45 -29.84
N GLU A 443 11.25 -15.25 -30.67
CA GLU A 443 11.83 -16.54 -30.21
C GLU A 443 13.03 -16.39 -29.28
N LEU A 444 13.78 -15.30 -29.40
CA LEU A 444 14.99 -15.06 -28.60
C LEU A 444 14.78 -14.03 -27.48
N GLY A 445 13.61 -13.41 -27.43
CA GLY A 445 13.35 -12.26 -26.56
C GLY A 445 14.01 -10.97 -27.07
N VAL A 446 13.51 -9.83 -26.60
CA VAL A 446 14.13 -8.51 -26.81
C VAL A 446 14.64 -8.02 -25.45
N GLY A 447 15.95 -8.03 -25.28
CA GLY A 447 16.62 -7.51 -24.10
C GLY A 447 16.55 -5.98 -24.06
N VAL A 448 16.29 -5.44 -22.89
CA VAL A 448 16.28 -4.00 -22.64
C VAL A 448 17.13 -3.68 -21.42
N ASN A 449 17.80 -2.53 -21.46
CA ASN A 449 18.51 -1.99 -20.33
C ASN A 449 17.87 -0.69 -19.88
N LEU A 450 17.52 -0.62 -18.58
CA LEU A 450 17.07 0.58 -17.90
C LEU A 450 18.16 1.04 -16.94
N ARG A 451 18.40 2.33 -16.93
CA ARG A 451 19.34 2.93 -15.98
C ARG A 451 18.68 4.07 -15.25
N TYR A 452 18.59 3.94 -13.93
CA TYR A 452 18.09 5.01 -13.03
C TYR A 452 19.27 5.62 -12.31
N THR A 453 19.48 6.93 -12.49
CA THR A 453 20.57 7.67 -11.88
C THR A 453 19.99 8.74 -10.96
N LEU A 454 20.38 8.73 -9.69
CA LEU A 454 19.99 9.74 -8.72
C LEU A 454 21.19 10.62 -8.38
N GLU A 455 21.07 11.89 -8.64
CA GLU A 455 22.03 12.93 -8.32
C GLU A 455 21.42 13.91 -7.30
N ALA A 456 22.22 14.84 -6.77
CA ALA A 456 21.73 15.82 -5.81
C ALA A 456 20.58 16.68 -6.37
N ASP A 457 20.65 17.05 -7.67
CA ASP A 457 19.73 18.02 -8.28
C ASP A 457 18.79 17.37 -9.33
N SER A 458 19.01 16.12 -9.67
CA SER A 458 18.25 15.46 -10.75
C SER A 458 18.08 13.96 -10.53
N ALA A 459 17.04 13.43 -11.14
CA ALA A 459 16.86 12.00 -11.37
C ALA A 459 16.82 11.74 -12.88
N ILE A 460 17.64 10.82 -13.37
CA ILE A 460 17.78 10.56 -14.80
C ILE A 460 17.35 9.12 -15.06
N ILE A 461 16.48 8.94 -16.04
CA ILE A 461 16.01 7.64 -16.51
C ILE A 461 16.51 7.46 -17.93
N SER A 462 17.31 6.45 -18.17
CA SER A 462 17.82 6.09 -19.49
C SER A 462 17.31 4.71 -19.87
N ALA A 463 17.03 4.53 -21.15
CA ALA A 463 16.58 3.27 -21.71
C ALA A 463 17.31 2.97 -23.01
N SER A 464 17.70 1.71 -23.21
CA SER A 464 18.21 1.18 -24.45
C SER A 464 17.70 -0.24 -24.66
N TYR A 465 17.76 -0.74 -25.88
CA TYR A 465 17.40 -2.12 -26.21
C TYR A 465 18.43 -2.74 -27.14
N GLU A 466 18.52 -4.05 -27.07
CA GLU A 466 19.33 -4.83 -28.01
C GLU A 466 18.48 -5.09 -29.26
N ALA A 467 18.94 -4.56 -30.40
CA ALA A 467 18.22 -4.72 -31.65
C ALA A 467 18.21 -6.19 -32.09
N GLY A 468 17.04 -6.79 -32.12
CA GLY A 468 16.77 -8.05 -32.80
C GLY A 468 16.12 -7.82 -34.17
N ASP A 469 16.00 -8.86 -34.97
CA ASP A 469 15.41 -8.82 -36.34
C ASP A 469 13.92 -8.42 -36.40
N PHE A 470 13.32 -8.03 -35.27
CA PHE A 470 11.86 -7.95 -35.08
C PHE A 470 11.28 -6.55 -34.97
N VAL A 471 12.05 -5.48 -34.95
CA VAL A 471 11.47 -4.18 -34.58
C VAL A 471 11.05 -3.39 -35.80
N SER A 472 9.82 -3.60 -36.26
CA SER A 472 9.13 -2.68 -37.19
C SER A 472 8.36 -1.58 -36.44
N ASP A 473 7.93 -1.84 -35.19
CA ASP A 473 7.17 -0.90 -34.35
C ASP A 473 8.11 -0.16 -33.39
N PRO A 474 7.81 1.10 -33.06
CA PRO A 474 8.67 1.88 -32.16
C PRO A 474 8.71 1.28 -30.77
N ILE A 475 9.91 1.15 -30.19
CA ILE A 475 10.10 0.92 -28.78
C ILE A 475 10.15 2.27 -28.07
N GLU A 476 9.43 2.39 -26.98
CA GLU A 476 9.23 3.65 -26.28
C GLU A 476 9.51 3.55 -24.80
N LEU A 477 10.16 4.57 -24.24
CA LEU A 477 10.24 4.80 -22.82
C LEU A 477 9.02 5.63 -22.40
N ILE A 478 8.17 5.08 -21.56
CA ILE A 478 6.96 5.72 -21.06
C ILE A 478 7.15 6.11 -19.62
N LEU A 479 7.00 7.39 -19.32
CA LEU A 479 7.15 8.00 -18.00
C LEU A 479 5.84 8.70 -17.60
N PRO A 480 4.93 8.03 -16.91
CA PRO A 480 3.70 8.63 -16.41
C PRO A 480 3.97 9.55 -15.23
N ILE A 481 4.22 10.81 -15.48
CA ILE A 481 4.52 11.83 -14.48
C ILE A 481 3.28 12.14 -13.67
N VAL A 482 3.32 11.90 -12.36
CA VAL A 482 2.21 12.23 -11.46
C VAL A 482 1.89 13.72 -11.54
N SER A 483 0.69 14.03 -12.03
CA SER A 483 0.24 15.41 -12.27
C SER A 483 -1.28 15.48 -12.24
N ARG A 484 -1.83 16.33 -11.37
CA ARG A 484 -3.28 16.57 -11.30
C ARG A 484 -3.74 17.39 -12.49
N SER A 485 -5.01 17.23 -12.86
CA SER A 485 -5.63 17.96 -13.99
C SER A 485 -5.67 19.49 -13.78
N ASP A 486 -5.57 19.98 -12.53
CA ASP A 486 -5.48 21.41 -12.23
C ASP A 486 -4.04 21.97 -12.27
N GLU A 487 -3.01 21.12 -12.48
CA GLU A 487 -1.63 21.56 -12.66
C GLU A 487 -1.35 21.99 -14.10
N ILE A 488 -0.57 23.04 -14.24
CA ILE A 488 -0.26 23.63 -15.57
C ILE A 488 0.89 22.87 -16.20
N VAL A 489 0.68 22.36 -17.41
CA VAL A 489 1.70 21.74 -18.25
C VAL A 489 2.09 22.71 -19.35
N ARG A 490 3.38 22.89 -19.58
CA ARG A 490 3.93 23.77 -20.60
C ARG A 490 4.96 23.04 -21.45
N HIS A 491 4.69 22.94 -22.76
CA HIS A 491 5.70 22.54 -23.73
C HIS A 491 6.62 23.74 -24.00
N VAL A 492 7.86 23.68 -23.54
CA VAL A 492 8.85 24.75 -23.67
C VAL A 492 9.62 24.62 -24.97
N THR A 493 10.08 23.40 -25.27
CA THR A 493 10.70 22.98 -26.52
C THR A 493 10.24 21.57 -26.87
N PRO A 494 10.52 21.03 -28.07
CA PRO A 494 10.23 19.62 -28.36
C PRO A 494 10.86 18.63 -27.39
N GLN A 495 11.97 19.00 -26.71
CA GLN A 495 12.69 18.16 -25.75
C GLN A 495 12.42 18.53 -24.30
N ARG A 496 11.56 19.54 -24.02
CA ARG A 496 11.36 20.05 -22.66
C ARG A 496 9.91 20.33 -22.34
N ILE A 497 9.42 19.70 -21.28
CA ILE A 497 8.11 19.94 -20.67
C ILE A 497 8.30 20.41 -19.24
N GLU A 498 7.49 21.36 -18.80
CA GLU A 498 7.42 21.83 -17.41
C GLU A 498 6.03 21.57 -16.83
N VAL A 499 5.99 21.03 -15.60
CA VAL A 499 4.77 20.85 -14.82
C VAL A 499 4.84 21.73 -13.59
N THR A 500 3.92 22.69 -13.48
CA THR A 500 3.83 23.59 -12.33
C THR A 500 3.04 22.91 -11.22
N LYS A 501 3.73 22.64 -10.11
CA LYS A 501 3.16 22.08 -8.88
C LYS A 501 3.02 23.16 -7.81
N PRO A 502 2.27 22.93 -6.72
CA PRO A 502 2.04 23.92 -5.67
C PRO A 502 3.31 24.52 -5.05
N THR A 503 4.40 23.77 -5.01
CA THR A 503 5.65 24.11 -4.32
C THR A 503 6.83 24.39 -5.26
N GLY A 504 6.63 24.24 -6.59
CA GLY A 504 7.70 24.44 -7.56
C GLY A 504 7.32 23.98 -8.95
N VAL A 505 8.32 23.87 -9.79
CA VAL A 505 8.17 23.40 -11.18
C VAL A 505 9.02 22.14 -11.34
N LEU A 506 8.39 21.06 -11.80
CA LEU A 506 9.10 19.89 -12.30
C LEU A 506 9.50 20.16 -13.74
N VAL A 507 10.77 20.01 -14.04
CA VAL A 507 11.34 20.16 -15.38
C VAL A 507 11.69 18.78 -15.93
N ILE A 508 11.19 18.46 -17.10
CA ILE A 508 11.36 17.18 -17.80
C ILE A 508 12.09 17.47 -19.10
N GLU A 509 13.30 16.95 -19.23
CA GLU A 509 14.13 17.14 -20.43
C GLU A 509 14.61 15.80 -20.98
N ALA A 510 14.49 15.59 -22.28
CA ALA A 510 14.96 14.38 -22.93
C ALA A 510 15.98 14.67 -24.04
N THR A 511 16.76 13.66 -24.39
CA THR A 511 17.74 13.72 -25.49
C THR A 511 17.07 13.78 -26.86
N THR A 512 15.81 13.28 -26.95
CA THR A 512 14.97 13.30 -28.16
C THR A 512 13.68 14.04 -27.88
N SER A 513 12.81 14.16 -28.88
CA SER A 513 11.52 14.83 -28.70
C SER A 513 10.63 14.08 -27.72
N LEU A 514 9.97 14.86 -26.85
CA LEU A 514 8.94 14.40 -25.92
C LEU A 514 7.56 14.52 -26.57
N ARG A 515 6.72 13.53 -26.34
CA ARG A 515 5.28 13.61 -26.63
C ARG A 515 4.47 13.17 -25.43
N ILE A 516 3.21 13.55 -25.38
CA ILE A 516 2.23 13.01 -24.45
C ILE A 516 1.50 11.87 -25.18
N ALA A 517 1.42 10.69 -24.56
CA ALA A 517 0.69 9.58 -25.15
C ALA A 517 -0.81 9.89 -25.23
N GLU A 518 -1.47 9.38 -26.26
CA GLU A 518 -2.93 9.39 -26.31
C GLU A 518 -3.50 8.47 -25.24
N THR A 519 -4.40 8.99 -24.42
CA THR A 519 -4.98 8.25 -23.29
C THR A 519 -6.27 7.51 -23.65
N GLY A 520 -6.77 7.69 -24.87
CA GLY A 520 -8.09 7.19 -25.29
C GLY A 520 -9.27 7.90 -24.61
N THR A 521 -9.01 9.01 -23.93
CA THR A 521 -10.02 9.88 -23.27
C THR A 521 -9.82 11.33 -23.72
N GLU A 522 -10.75 12.23 -23.36
CA GLU A 522 -10.59 13.67 -23.61
C GLU A 522 -9.49 14.33 -22.76
N SER A 523 -9.03 13.64 -21.72
CA SER A 523 -7.96 14.12 -20.82
C SER A 523 -6.59 13.76 -21.38
N ASP A 524 -5.63 14.66 -21.20
CA ASP A 524 -4.20 14.42 -21.45
C ASP A 524 -3.54 13.60 -20.31
N ARG A 525 -4.32 13.20 -19.29
CA ARG A 525 -3.86 12.42 -18.14
C ARG A 525 -4.61 11.11 -18.02
N VAL A 526 -3.86 10.09 -17.60
CA VAL A 526 -4.39 8.81 -17.16
C VAL A 526 -4.69 8.89 -15.66
N PHE A 527 -5.80 8.32 -15.23
CA PHE A 527 -6.11 8.16 -13.81
C PHE A 527 -6.27 6.69 -13.46
N ASN A 528 -5.45 6.20 -12.53
CA ASN A 528 -5.59 4.89 -11.94
C ASN A 528 -6.04 5.01 -10.49
N LEU A 529 -7.20 4.41 -10.17
CA LEU A 529 -7.73 4.39 -8.81
C LEU A 529 -6.78 3.68 -7.83
N VAL A 530 -5.99 2.73 -8.31
CA VAL A 530 -4.87 2.09 -7.63
C VAL A 530 -3.59 2.50 -8.35
N PRO A 531 -2.79 3.39 -7.78
CA PRO A 531 -2.71 3.91 -6.40
C PRO A 531 -3.51 5.19 -6.10
N GLY A 532 -4.32 5.72 -6.98
CA GLY A 532 -5.09 6.93 -6.74
C GLY A 532 -4.42 8.20 -7.27
N PHE A 533 -3.68 8.09 -8.38
CA PHE A 533 -3.01 9.20 -9.05
C PHE A 533 -3.53 9.44 -10.46
N GLU A 534 -3.54 10.72 -10.84
CA GLU A 534 -3.49 11.15 -12.22
C GLU A 534 -2.04 11.28 -12.66
N ALA A 535 -1.74 10.90 -13.88
CA ALA A 535 -0.42 11.03 -14.46
C ALA A 535 -0.46 11.50 -15.90
N LEU A 536 0.48 12.36 -16.25
CA LEU A 536 0.75 12.81 -17.61
C LEU A 536 1.71 11.80 -18.26
N PRO A 537 1.27 11.01 -19.25
CA PRO A 537 2.09 9.95 -19.83
C PRO A 537 3.09 10.52 -20.84
N ILE A 538 4.26 10.91 -20.38
CA ILE A 538 5.35 11.37 -21.21
C ILE A 538 5.99 10.19 -21.92
N VAL A 539 6.22 10.31 -23.21
CA VAL A 539 6.84 9.29 -24.06
C VAL A 539 8.11 9.83 -24.70
N VAL A 540 9.14 9.03 -24.65
CA VAL A 540 10.43 9.23 -25.31
C VAL A 540 10.64 8.06 -26.26
N SER A 541 10.66 8.29 -27.57
CA SER A 541 10.90 7.25 -28.55
C SER A 541 12.39 6.84 -28.54
N LEU A 542 12.65 5.54 -28.53
CA LEU A 542 13.98 5.00 -28.74
C LEU A 542 14.24 4.92 -30.25
N ASP A 543 15.41 5.40 -30.68
CA ASP A 543 15.80 5.30 -32.08
C ASP A 543 15.98 3.80 -32.45
N ALA A 544 15.51 3.43 -33.67
CA ALA A 544 15.67 2.06 -34.16
C ALA A 544 17.13 1.67 -34.48
N SER A 545 18.10 2.57 -34.34
CA SER A 545 19.51 2.26 -34.53
C SER A 545 20.05 1.49 -33.31
N MET A 546 20.76 0.40 -33.59
CA MET A 546 21.41 -0.45 -32.56
C MET A 546 22.19 0.36 -31.51
N GLY A 547 21.88 0.14 -30.25
CA GLY A 547 22.57 0.78 -29.11
C GLY A 547 22.17 2.24 -28.85
N ALA A 548 21.14 2.75 -29.50
CA ALA A 548 20.61 4.08 -29.20
C ALA A 548 20.03 4.13 -27.79
N THR A 549 20.45 5.13 -27.03
CA THR A 549 19.95 5.37 -25.66
C THR A 549 19.03 6.57 -25.68
N ALA A 550 17.77 6.38 -25.26
CA ALA A 550 16.88 7.48 -24.90
C ALA A 550 17.12 7.85 -23.43
N GLN A 551 17.20 9.12 -23.15
CA GLN A 551 17.41 9.63 -21.79
C GLN A 551 16.42 10.73 -21.46
N CYS A 552 15.84 10.66 -20.26
CA CYS A 552 14.98 11.68 -19.70
C CYS A 552 15.49 12.09 -18.32
N ALA A 553 15.80 13.37 -18.15
CA ALA A 553 16.20 13.97 -16.90
C ALA A 553 15.03 14.68 -16.24
N LEU A 554 14.82 14.43 -14.96
CA LEU A 554 13.85 15.09 -14.11
C LEU A 554 14.61 15.99 -13.14
N SER A 555 14.37 17.27 -13.18
CA SER A 555 14.95 18.26 -12.27
C SER A 555 13.88 19.21 -11.75
N THR A 556 14.25 20.04 -10.77
CA THR A 556 13.28 20.90 -10.11
C THR A 556 13.72 22.34 -10.05
N ARG A 557 12.76 23.25 -10.19
CA ARG A 557 12.92 24.66 -9.92
C ARG A 557 11.95 25.05 -8.80
N ILE A 558 12.46 25.16 -7.59
CA ILE A 558 11.64 25.46 -6.42
C ILE A 558 11.26 26.95 -6.40
N THR A 559 9.96 27.24 -6.28
CA THR A 559 9.41 28.60 -6.31
C THR A 559 8.91 29.12 -4.96
N GLY A 560 8.89 28.27 -3.93
CA GLY A 560 8.38 28.62 -2.59
C GLY A 560 9.29 28.14 -1.45
N THR A 561 9.19 28.79 -0.29
CA THR A 561 9.94 28.43 0.93
C THR A 561 9.19 27.44 1.83
N THR A 562 7.92 27.14 1.57
CA THR A 562 7.08 26.33 2.44
C THR A 562 7.20 24.84 2.08
N PRO A 563 7.54 23.95 3.03
CA PRO A 563 7.42 22.51 2.85
C PRO A 563 5.96 22.09 2.61
N LEU A 564 5.74 20.98 1.91
CA LEU A 564 4.40 20.41 1.67
C LEU A 564 3.65 19.97 2.94
N VAL A 565 4.32 19.99 4.08
CA VAL A 565 3.75 19.53 5.37
C VAL A 565 3.55 20.74 6.28
N ARG A 566 2.31 21.14 6.43
CA ARG A 566 1.76 21.75 7.64
C ARG A 566 0.69 20.83 8.20
#